data_dec19d35d422da1092ca3080fc510ed8
#
_entry.id   dec19d35d422da1092ca3080fc510ed8
#
_cell.length_a   1.000
_cell.length_b   1.000
_cell.length_c   1.000
_cell.angle_alpha   90.00
_cell.angle_beta   90.00
_cell.angle_gamma   90.00
#
_symmetry.space_group_name_H-M   'P 1'
#
loop_
_entity.id
_entity.type
_entity.pdbx_description
1 polymer ?
#
loop_
_entity_poly.entity_id
_entity_poly.type
_entity_poly.pdbx_seq_one_letter_code
_entity_poly.pdbx_strand_id
1 'polypeptide(L)'
;MEGQDVTERRLSREDLLKLAAVTGGAAIVGGRAAVAGAARTQLAKESGRLQVLDWAGYEVKSLWAPYLQKYPGQNPKFTFMTNEANALAKLSTGFKPDVVRPYVGYVPEFADSGYFQPWNPALIPNLKQLNPAMVKAGQYKGKQWGIPEDWGFDAILYRTDKVTPRAQSWSLLFDDRYKGRIAWFDDLNQLVWAGYYLGFKKPYDQSDAELKRSQNLLKSKKKLVRTWWSSETDMQNLFASGDIWIAYAWPADWVAMKAKKLKVAYMYPKEGALSWVGMLMLGKGTPRPQHAHAFANAWSSAKSGSWLENNYGYGHSNTHAHPASQDLVRALKLKDPGALSEPHTHIDRRVPRRALYARLWEEVKAS
;
A
#
# COMPACT_ATOMS: atom_id res chain seq x y z
N MET A 1 24.00 14.93 55.61
CA MET A 1 24.77 14.84 54.34
C MET A 1 23.73 14.89 53.24
N GLU A 2 23.33 15.96 53.01
CA GLU A 2 23.39 17.04 51.96
C GLU A 2 23.25 16.46 50.57
N GLY A 3 22.01 16.54 50.07
CA GLY A 3 21.67 16.35 48.68
C GLY A 3 21.73 17.73 47.97
N GLN A 4 22.54 17.82 46.92
CA GLN A 4 22.63 19.02 46.10
C GLN A 4 21.48 19.07 45.10
N ASP A 5 20.69 20.11 45.23
CA ASP A 5 19.65 20.61 44.35
C ASP A 5 20.30 21.23 43.11
N VAL A 6 20.07 20.66 41.90
CA VAL A 6 20.52 21.21 40.65
C VAL A 6 19.35 21.99 40.03
N THR A 7 19.26 23.26 40.37
CA THR A 7 18.34 24.23 39.77
C THR A 7 18.70 24.47 38.30
N GLU A 8 17.83 24.07 37.38
CA GLU A 8 17.85 24.48 35.95
C GLU A 8 17.76 26.01 35.83
N ARG A 9 18.86 26.65 35.47
CA ARG A 9 18.89 28.06 35.11
C ARG A 9 18.27 28.28 33.74
N ARG A 10 17.04 28.76 33.71
CA ARG A 10 16.42 29.27 32.48
C ARG A 10 17.15 30.54 32.05
N LEU A 11 17.76 30.51 30.87
CA LEU A 11 18.38 31.69 30.23
C LEU A 11 17.31 32.74 29.94
N SER A 12 17.57 33.98 30.36
CA SER A 12 16.66 35.11 30.11
C SER A 12 16.78 35.60 28.64
N ARG A 13 15.79 36.36 28.22
CA ARG A 13 15.79 37.00 26.88
C ARG A 13 17.01 37.89 26.64
N GLU A 14 17.55 38.49 27.72
CA GLU A 14 18.78 39.30 27.69
C GLU A 14 20.05 38.47 27.48
N ASP A 15 20.10 37.27 28.07
CA ASP A 15 21.24 36.35 27.91
C ASP A 15 21.36 35.84 26.45
N LEU A 16 20.21 35.64 25.78
CA LEU A 16 20.18 35.27 24.37
C LEU A 16 20.60 36.43 23.46
N LEU A 17 20.31 37.68 23.85
CA LEU A 17 20.74 38.88 23.06
C LEU A 17 22.23 39.18 23.22
N LYS A 18 22.83 38.87 24.39
CA LYS A 18 24.27 39.01 24.63
C LYS A 18 25.11 37.98 23.94
N LEU A 19 24.56 36.75 23.70
CA LEU A 19 25.23 35.72 22.88
C LEU A 19 25.28 36.06 21.40
N ALA A 20 24.32 36.87 20.91
CA ALA A 20 24.26 37.32 19.51
C ALA A 20 25.19 38.51 19.20
N ALA A 21 25.73 39.20 20.22
CA ALA A 21 26.54 40.40 20.07
C ALA A 21 28.06 40.15 20.01
N VAL A 22 28.54 38.92 20.19
CA VAL A 22 29.99 38.61 20.24
C VAL A 22 30.53 38.06 18.91
N THR A 23 29.68 37.81 17.91
CA THR A 23 30.13 37.46 16.56
C THR A 23 29.89 38.62 15.62
N GLY A 24 30.92 39.39 15.40
CA GLY A 24 31.18 40.50 14.52
C GLY A 24 30.17 40.86 13.46
N GLY A 25 29.81 42.17 13.46
CA GLY A 25 28.96 42.77 12.46
C GLY A 25 29.47 42.64 11.04
N ALA A 26 28.58 42.18 10.17
CA ALA A 26 28.51 42.59 8.76
C ALA A 26 27.17 42.11 8.17
N ALA A 27 26.39 43.05 7.67
CA ALA A 27 25.36 42.93 6.64
C ALA A 27 24.09 42.13 6.94
N ILE A 28 23.12 42.77 7.59
CA ILE A 28 21.69 42.36 7.64
C ILE A 28 20.93 42.86 6.38
N VAL A 29 21.36 42.52 5.21
CA VAL A 29 20.53 42.72 3.97
C VAL A 29 20.56 41.47 3.06
N GLY A 30 21.44 40.47 3.32
CA GLY A 30 21.57 39.30 2.48
C GLY A 30 20.92 37.99 3.00
N GLY A 31 20.36 37.97 4.22
CA GLY A 31 20.06 36.69 4.91
C GLY A 31 18.93 35.85 4.31
N ARG A 32 17.93 36.45 3.73
CA ARG A 32 16.81 35.69 3.13
C ARG A 32 17.14 35.11 1.75
N ALA A 33 17.93 35.78 0.98
CA ALA A 33 18.39 35.31 -0.33
C ALA A 33 19.47 34.24 -0.20
N ALA A 34 20.36 34.34 0.79
CA ALA A 34 21.44 33.35 1.02
C ALA A 34 20.91 32.02 1.54
N VAL A 35 19.90 32.01 2.43
CA VAL A 35 19.27 30.76 2.94
C VAL A 35 18.46 30.09 1.82
N ALA A 36 17.73 30.86 1.01
CA ALA A 36 17.04 30.32 -0.16
C ALA A 36 17.99 29.85 -1.25
N GLY A 37 19.13 30.52 -1.43
CA GLY A 37 20.20 30.13 -2.35
C GLY A 37 20.93 28.87 -1.88
N ALA A 38 21.27 28.75 -0.59
CA ALA A 38 21.87 27.55 -0.01
C ALA A 38 20.96 26.33 -0.06
N ALA A 39 19.65 26.51 0.21
CA ALA A 39 18.65 25.44 0.06
C ALA A 39 18.51 25.02 -1.42
N ARG A 40 18.48 25.98 -2.36
CA ARG A 40 18.46 25.68 -3.79
C ARG A 40 19.77 25.01 -4.29
N THR A 41 20.90 25.37 -3.74
CA THR A 41 22.20 24.80 -4.13
C THR A 41 22.37 23.37 -3.59
N GLN A 42 21.82 23.08 -2.41
CA GLN A 42 21.78 21.71 -1.88
C GLN A 42 20.82 20.81 -2.66
N LEU A 43 19.67 21.33 -3.14
CA LEU A 43 18.72 20.64 -4.02
C LEU A 43 19.36 20.21 -5.37
N ALA A 44 20.33 20.96 -5.86
CA ALA A 44 21.03 20.65 -7.11
C ALA A 44 22.15 19.57 -6.96
N LYS A 45 22.48 19.14 -5.74
CA LYS A 45 23.62 18.25 -5.45
C LYS A 45 23.24 16.77 -5.22
N GLU A 46 21.95 16.43 -5.12
CA GLU A 46 21.54 15.03 -5.02
C GLU A 46 21.80 14.34 -6.37
N SER A 47 22.79 13.44 -6.38
CA SER A 47 23.17 12.73 -7.60
C SER A 47 22.64 11.30 -7.64
N GLY A 48 22.51 10.77 -8.84
CA GLY A 48 22.07 9.41 -9.08
C GLY A 48 20.54 9.26 -9.10
N ARG A 49 20.12 8.09 -9.55
CA ARG A 49 18.70 7.78 -9.74
C ARG A 49 18.06 7.33 -8.43
N LEU A 50 16.85 7.83 -8.16
CA LEU A 50 16.04 7.38 -7.04
C LEU A 50 15.84 5.85 -7.08
N GLN A 51 16.12 5.16 -5.97
CA GLN A 51 15.95 3.71 -5.83
C GLN A 51 14.59 3.45 -5.17
N VAL A 52 13.71 2.76 -5.87
CA VAL A 52 12.34 2.47 -5.40
C VAL A 52 12.17 0.96 -5.28
N LEU A 53 11.72 0.49 -4.13
CA LEU A 53 11.28 -0.89 -3.92
C LEU A 53 9.75 -0.90 -3.89
N ASP A 54 9.15 -1.47 -4.91
CA ASP A 54 7.71 -1.39 -5.14
C ASP A 54 7.14 -2.71 -5.66
N TRP A 55 5.84 -2.78 -5.79
CA TRP A 55 5.15 -3.85 -6.50
C TRP A 55 5.36 -3.70 -8.01
N ALA A 56 5.39 -4.81 -8.74
CA ALA A 56 5.39 -4.76 -10.20
C ALA A 56 4.12 -4.06 -10.73
N GLY A 57 4.28 -3.24 -11.77
CA GLY A 57 3.18 -2.44 -12.34
C GLY A 57 3.20 -0.98 -11.90
N TYR A 58 3.89 -0.63 -10.81
CA TYR A 58 3.97 0.75 -10.33
C TYR A 58 5.13 1.58 -10.93
N GLU A 59 5.96 0.98 -11.77
CA GLU A 59 7.02 1.66 -12.52
C GLU A 59 6.52 2.51 -13.70
N VAL A 60 5.22 2.63 -13.87
CA VAL A 60 4.59 3.37 -14.97
C VAL A 60 4.75 4.87 -14.77
N LYS A 61 5.37 5.55 -15.75
CA LYS A 61 5.69 6.99 -15.69
C LYS A 61 4.52 7.91 -15.37
N SER A 62 3.32 7.55 -15.80
CA SER A 62 2.10 8.35 -15.56
C SER A 62 1.79 8.51 -14.07
N LEU A 63 2.14 7.53 -13.24
CA LEU A 63 1.92 7.54 -11.79
C LEU A 63 2.81 8.55 -11.05
N TRP A 64 3.93 8.95 -11.63
CA TRP A 64 4.89 9.88 -11.04
C TRP A 64 5.36 10.94 -12.05
N ALA A 65 4.55 11.22 -13.08
CA ALA A 65 4.86 12.20 -14.12
C ALA A 65 5.25 13.59 -13.57
N PRO A 66 4.60 14.15 -12.50
CA PRO A 66 5.02 15.42 -11.93
C PRO A 66 6.44 15.42 -11.38
N TYR A 67 6.96 14.25 -10.95
CA TYR A 67 8.36 14.12 -10.54
C TYR A 67 9.31 14.35 -11.73
N LEU A 68 9.03 13.78 -12.90
CA LEU A 68 9.84 14.00 -14.10
C LEU A 68 9.77 15.41 -14.65
N GLN A 69 8.64 16.11 -14.44
CA GLN A 69 8.53 17.54 -14.79
C GLN A 69 9.49 18.38 -13.93
N LYS A 70 9.65 18.01 -12.66
CA LYS A 70 10.58 18.69 -11.74
C LYS A 70 12.04 18.26 -11.96
N TYR A 71 12.27 17.00 -12.31
CA TYR A 71 13.60 16.42 -12.51
C TYR A 71 13.69 15.68 -13.86
N PRO A 72 13.82 16.43 -14.99
CA PRO A 72 13.88 15.83 -16.31
C PRO A 72 15.03 14.84 -16.44
N GLY A 73 14.76 13.68 -17.03
CA GLY A 73 15.77 12.62 -17.23
C GLY A 73 16.07 11.75 -15.99
N GLN A 74 15.62 12.13 -14.79
CA GLN A 74 15.87 11.41 -13.53
C GLN A 74 14.86 10.29 -13.30
N ASN A 75 14.75 9.33 -14.25
CA ASN A 75 13.84 8.19 -14.08
C ASN A 75 14.27 7.36 -12.85
N PRO A 76 13.37 7.05 -11.91
CA PRO A 76 13.67 6.16 -10.81
C PRO A 76 14.12 4.77 -11.29
N LYS A 77 14.92 4.08 -10.48
CA LYS A 77 15.25 2.68 -10.68
C LYS A 77 14.38 1.84 -9.75
N PHE A 78 13.53 1.01 -10.35
CA PHE A 78 12.65 0.13 -9.62
C PHE A 78 13.28 -1.22 -9.36
N THR A 79 13.03 -1.75 -8.17
CA THR A 79 13.25 -3.13 -7.76
C THR A 79 11.91 -3.62 -7.23
N PHE A 80 11.54 -4.85 -7.54
CA PHE A 80 10.22 -5.34 -7.17
C PHE A 80 10.26 -6.24 -5.93
N MET A 81 9.20 -6.15 -5.14
CA MET A 81 8.90 -7.05 -4.05
C MET A 81 7.66 -7.87 -4.38
N THR A 82 7.56 -9.04 -3.79
CA THR A 82 6.41 -9.95 -3.93
C THR A 82 5.48 -9.92 -2.72
N ASN A 83 6.00 -9.49 -1.58
CA ASN A 83 5.29 -9.21 -0.33
C ASN A 83 6.23 -8.47 0.63
N GLU A 84 5.71 -8.03 1.78
CA GLU A 84 6.47 -7.26 2.76
C GLU A 84 7.60 -8.06 3.41
N ALA A 85 7.44 -9.38 3.59
CA ALA A 85 8.53 -10.21 4.10
C ALA A 85 9.70 -10.28 3.10
N ASN A 86 9.40 -10.36 1.80
CA ASN A 86 10.41 -10.30 0.74
C ASN A 86 11.11 -8.92 0.73
N ALA A 87 10.36 -7.83 0.94
CA ALA A 87 10.95 -6.50 1.07
C ALA A 87 11.93 -6.44 2.26
N LEU A 88 11.50 -6.85 3.45
CA LEU A 88 12.37 -6.88 4.65
C LEU A 88 13.60 -7.78 4.47
N ALA A 89 13.45 -8.92 3.81
CA ALA A 89 14.58 -9.79 3.47
C ALA A 89 15.60 -9.09 2.56
N LYS A 90 15.13 -8.37 1.53
CA LYS A 90 16.05 -7.57 0.67
C LYS A 90 16.78 -6.49 1.47
N LEU A 91 16.12 -5.82 2.40
CA LEU A 91 16.74 -4.80 3.27
C LEU A 91 17.78 -5.42 4.20
N SER A 92 17.52 -6.59 4.77
CA SER A 92 18.45 -7.29 5.67
C SER A 92 19.73 -7.77 4.96
N THR A 93 19.67 -7.99 3.65
CA THR A 93 20.85 -8.32 2.83
C THR A 93 21.61 -7.09 2.33
N GLY A 94 21.27 -5.89 2.82
CA GLY A 94 22.00 -4.65 2.54
C GLY A 94 21.45 -3.82 1.39
N PHE A 95 20.32 -4.19 0.78
CA PHE A 95 19.65 -3.34 -0.20
C PHE A 95 19.09 -2.08 0.49
N LYS A 96 19.40 -0.89 -0.03
CA LYS A 96 19.04 0.41 0.54
C LYS A 96 18.21 1.23 -0.44
N PRO A 97 16.90 1.01 -0.55
CA PRO A 97 16.04 1.85 -1.36
C PRO A 97 15.83 3.23 -0.72
N ASP A 98 15.55 4.24 -1.54
CA ASP A 98 15.14 5.56 -1.06
C ASP A 98 13.68 5.57 -0.63
N VAL A 99 12.83 4.79 -1.34
CA VAL A 99 11.39 4.69 -1.11
C VAL A 99 10.97 3.23 -1.20
N VAL A 100 10.05 2.82 -0.31
CA VAL A 100 9.43 1.49 -0.31
C VAL A 100 7.92 1.64 -0.17
N ARG A 101 7.14 0.73 -0.77
CA ARG A 101 5.66 0.74 -0.68
C ARG A 101 5.10 -0.51 0.03
N PRO A 102 5.09 -0.60 1.36
CA PRO A 102 4.32 -1.60 2.07
C PRO A 102 2.83 -1.22 2.17
N TYR A 103 1.99 -2.16 2.58
CA TYR A 103 0.62 -1.86 2.98
C TYR A 103 0.55 -1.27 4.39
N VAL A 104 -0.56 -0.57 4.66
CA VAL A 104 -0.79 0.18 5.90
C VAL A 104 -0.60 -0.64 7.17
N GLY A 105 -1.01 -1.91 7.18
CA GLY A 105 -0.87 -2.82 8.32
C GLY A 105 0.58 -3.11 8.72
N TYR A 106 1.54 -2.86 7.82
CA TYR A 106 2.97 -3.11 8.03
C TYR A 106 3.76 -1.86 8.41
N VAL A 107 3.15 -0.67 8.40
CA VAL A 107 3.84 0.58 8.75
C VAL A 107 4.56 0.50 10.11
N PRO A 108 3.97 -0.04 11.19
CA PRO A 108 4.68 -0.17 12.47
C PRO A 108 5.92 -1.08 12.39
N GLU A 109 5.80 -2.23 11.72
CA GLU A 109 6.91 -3.18 11.58
C GLU A 109 8.08 -2.58 10.79
N PHE A 110 7.77 -1.90 9.67
CA PHE A 110 8.77 -1.23 8.86
C PHE A 110 9.41 -0.06 9.61
N ALA A 111 8.62 0.74 10.34
CA ALA A 111 9.15 1.84 11.16
C ALA A 111 10.11 1.34 12.25
N ASP A 112 9.79 0.23 12.90
CA ASP A 112 10.59 -0.36 13.98
C ASP A 112 11.77 -1.21 13.47
N SER A 113 11.82 -1.55 12.17
CA SER A 113 12.90 -2.34 11.57
C SER A 113 14.27 -1.65 11.56
N GLY A 114 14.29 -0.33 11.74
CA GLY A 114 15.50 0.48 11.69
C GLY A 114 15.97 0.86 10.28
N TYR A 115 15.30 0.40 9.22
CA TYR A 115 15.64 0.71 7.82
C TYR A 115 14.97 1.98 7.29
N PHE A 116 14.02 2.57 8.02
CA PHE A 116 13.20 3.70 7.60
C PHE A 116 13.34 4.90 8.54
N GLN A 117 12.86 6.03 8.06
CA GLN A 117 12.75 7.26 8.82
C GLN A 117 11.43 7.96 8.48
N PRO A 118 10.90 8.81 9.38
CA PRO A 118 9.67 9.55 9.10
C PRO A 118 9.88 10.56 7.97
N TRP A 119 8.82 10.80 7.22
CA TRP A 119 8.75 11.87 6.23
C TRP A 119 8.74 13.24 6.90
N ASN A 120 9.18 14.27 6.17
CA ASN A 120 8.90 15.65 6.50
C ASN A 120 7.64 16.10 5.72
N PRO A 121 6.47 16.24 6.38
CA PRO A 121 5.22 16.61 5.71
C PRO A 121 5.29 17.97 4.97
N ALA A 122 6.13 18.89 5.42
CA ALA A 122 6.29 20.19 4.78
C ALA A 122 6.86 20.12 3.36
N LEU A 123 7.55 19.00 3.03
CA LEU A 123 8.12 18.75 1.71
C LEU A 123 7.16 17.99 0.76
N ILE A 124 5.94 17.66 1.23
CA ILE A 124 4.91 16.96 0.47
C ILE A 124 3.63 17.83 0.46
N PRO A 125 3.57 18.91 -0.32
CA PRO A 125 2.42 19.82 -0.36
C PRO A 125 1.08 19.14 -0.64
N ASN A 126 1.06 18.09 -1.48
CA ASN A 126 -0.15 17.36 -1.83
C ASN A 126 -0.71 16.52 -0.67
N LEU A 127 0.04 16.31 0.42
CA LEU A 127 -0.44 15.61 1.61
C LEU A 127 -1.74 16.23 2.18
N LYS A 128 -1.92 17.54 2.01
CA LYS A 128 -3.13 18.26 2.44
C LYS A 128 -4.39 17.92 1.62
N GLN A 129 -4.21 17.32 0.45
CA GLN A 129 -5.29 16.90 -0.44
C GLN A 129 -5.65 15.41 -0.27
N LEU A 130 -4.87 14.69 0.54
CA LEU A 130 -5.12 13.28 0.78
C LEU A 130 -6.21 13.09 1.84
N ASN A 131 -6.90 11.96 1.79
CA ASN A 131 -7.91 11.59 2.77
C ASN A 131 -7.31 11.61 4.19
N PRO A 132 -7.85 12.43 5.12
CA PRO A 132 -7.26 12.59 6.45
C PRO A 132 -7.19 11.31 7.27
N ALA A 133 -8.16 10.39 7.12
CA ALA A 133 -8.15 9.13 7.83
C ALA A 133 -7.02 8.22 7.35
N MET A 134 -6.74 8.20 6.03
CA MET A 134 -5.63 7.43 5.47
C MET A 134 -4.28 8.05 5.86
N VAL A 135 -4.17 9.39 5.86
CA VAL A 135 -2.96 10.09 6.35
C VAL A 135 -2.69 9.73 7.80
N LYS A 136 -3.74 9.73 8.65
CA LYS A 136 -3.64 9.32 10.06
C LYS A 136 -3.21 7.86 10.20
N ALA A 137 -3.69 6.96 9.34
CA ALA A 137 -3.29 5.55 9.35
C ALA A 137 -1.81 5.33 9.02
N GLY A 138 -1.17 6.25 8.27
CA GLY A 138 0.27 6.26 8.01
C GLY A 138 1.13 6.81 9.16
N GLN A 139 0.51 7.26 10.27
CA GLN A 139 1.21 7.75 11.44
C GLN A 139 1.55 6.63 12.42
N TYR A 140 2.76 6.69 12.96
CA TYR A 140 3.21 5.79 14.01
C TYR A 140 4.13 6.53 14.98
N LYS A 141 3.97 6.30 16.31
CA LYS A 141 4.73 6.98 17.36
C LYS A 141 4.79 8.52 17.17
N GLY A 142 3.64 9.12 16.81
CA GLY A 142 3.48 10.58 16.65
C GLY A 142 4.16 11.19 15.42
N LYS A 143 4.66 10.39 14.48
CA LYS A 143 5.34 10.86 13.25
C LYS A 143 4.68 10.28 12.00
N GLN A 144 4.83 10.96 10.84
CA GLN A 144 4.36 10.48 9.55
C GLN A 144 5.39 9.53 8.94
N TRP A 145 5.11 8.23 8.96
CA TRP A 145 5.98 7.19 8.43
C TRP A 145 5.54 6.71 7.05
N GLY A 146 4.24 6.57 6.82
CA GLY A 146 3.67 6.19 5.54
C GLY A 146 2.90 7.35 4.90
N ILE A 147 3.13 7.62 3.63
CA ILE A 147 2.28 8.51 2.82
C ILE A 147 1.29 7.62 2.07
N PRO A 148 -0.03 7.73 2.33
CA PRO A 148 -1.02 6.90 1.65
C PRO A 148 -1.15 7.32 0.18
N GLU A 149 -1.18 6.34 -0.71
CA GLU A 149 -1.27 6.60 -2.13
C GLU A 149 -2.52 5.97 -2.74
N ASP A 150 -2.54 4.68 -2.84
CA ASP A 150 -3.59 3.90 -3.47
C ASP A 150 -4.30 2.99 -2.46
N TRP A 151 -5.49 2.56 -2.83
CA TRP A 151 -6.27 1.61 -2.05
C TRP A 151 -7.17 0.77 -2.95
N GLY A 152 -7.53 -0.39 -2.47
CA GLY A 152 -8.43 -1.27 -3.18
C GLY A 152 -9.00 -2.36 -2.28
N PHE A 153 -9.73 -3.26 -2.90
CA PHE A 153 -10.35 -4.40 -2.25
C PHE A 153 -9.99 -5.68 -2.98
N ASP A 154 -9.60 -6.68 -2.25
CA ASP A 154 -9.56 -8.04 -2.75
C ASP A 154 -10.96 -8.63 -2.61
N ALA A 155 -11.51 -9.11 -3.72
CA ALA A 155 -12.86 -9.62 -3.78
C ALA A 155 -12.97 -10.71 -4.87
N ILE A 156 -14.16 -10.90 -5.45
CA ILE A 156 -14.40 -11.98 -6.40
C ILE A 156 -14.71 -11.43 -7.78
N LEU A 157 -13.84 -11.71 -8.74
CA LEU A 157 -14.11 -11.53 -10.17
C LEU A 157 -14.80 -12.78 -10.72
N TYR A 158 -15.89 -12.60 -11.48
CA TYR A 158 -16.55 -13.72 -12.13
C TYR A 158 -17.18 -13.37 -13.47
N ARG A 159 -17.31 -14.38 -14.35
CA ARG A 159 -17.98 -14.31 -15.65
C ARG A 159 -19.50 -14.33 -15.50
N THR A 160 -20.19 -13.23 -15.82
CA THR A 160 -21.67 -13.13 -15.68
C THR A 160 -22.43 -13.94 -16.74
N ASP A 161 -21.78 -14.35 -17.81
CA ASP A 161 -22.34 -15.24 -18.85
C ASP A 161 -22.16 -16.74 -18.54
N LYS A 162 -21.42 -17.08 -17.48
CA LYS A 162 -21.12 -18.47 -17.09
C LYS A 162 -21.50 -18.79 -15.64
N VAL A 163 -21.60 -17.77 -14.82
CA VAL A 163 -21.73 -17.92 -13.38
C VAL A 163 -22.95 -17.16 -12.88
N THR A 164 -23.80 -17.85 -12.13
CA THR A 164 -24.94 -17.25 -11.39
C THR A 164 -24.70 -17.47 -9.90
N PRO A 165 -24.20 -16.46 -9.16
CA PRO A 165 -23.96 -16.58 -7.73
C PRO A 165 -25.26 -16.85 -6.97
N ARG A 166 -25.23 -17.75 -5.98
CA ARG A 166 -26.38 -17.97 -5.06
C ARG A 166 -26.50 -16.85 -4.02
N ALA A 167 -25.40 -16.21 -3.70
CA ALA A 167 -25.31 -15.11 -2.77
C ALA A 167 -24.07 -14.24 -3.07
N GLN A 168 -24.09 -12.98 -2.63
CA GLN A 168 -22.89 -12.15 -2.59
C GLN A 168 -22.05 -12.55 -1.38
N SER A 169 -21.19 -13.55 -1.56
CA SER A 169 -20.46 -14.20 -0.48
C SER A 169 -19.17 -14.84 -1.00
N TRP A 170 -18.16 -14.94 -0.14
CA TRP A 170 -16.96 -15.75 -0.38
C TRP A 170 -17.30 -17.21 -0.72
N SER A 171 -18.50 -17.68 -0.39
CA SER A 171 -18.98 -19.03 -0.76
C SER A 171 -18.91 -19.31 -2.24
N LEU A 172 -18.87 -18.29 -3.12
CA LEU A 172 -18.73 -18.49 -4.57
C LEU A 172 -17.38 -19.16 -4.93
N LEU A 173 -16.31 -18.89 -4.14
CA LEU A 173 -15.01 -19.57 -4.31
C LEU A 173 -15.02 -21.04 -3.86
N PHE A 174 -16.14 -21.50 -3.26
CA PHE A 174 -16.35 -22.86 -2.76
C PHE A 174 -17.52 -23.58 -3.45
N ASP A 175 -18.09 -23.00 -4.50
CA ASP A 175 -19.27 -23.56 -5.16
C ASP A 175 -18.89 -24.75 -6.05
N ASP A 176 -19.33 -25.92 -5.65
CA ASP A 176 -19.03 -27.20 -6.33
C ASP A 176 -19.51 -27.23 -7.80
N ARG A 177 -20.49 -26.40 -8.18
CA ARG A 177 -20.98 -26.26 -9.57
C ARG A 177 -19.88 -25.81 -10.55
N TYR A 178 -18.89 -25.11 -10.04
CA TYR A 178 -17.81 -24.52 -10.85
C TYR A 178 -16.46 -25.20 -10.63
N LYS A 179 -16.49 -26.51 -10.28
CA LYS A 179 -15.28 -27.32 -10.12
C LYS A 179 -14.36 -27.21 -11.34
N GLY A 180 -13.09 -26.93 -11.12
CA GLY A 180 -12.07 -26.75 -12.16
C GLY A 180 -12.17 -25.42 -12.90
N ARG A 181 -12.99 -24.46 -12.43
CA ARG A 181 -13.18 -23.13 -13.03
C ARG A 181 -12.90 -22.00 -12.03
N ILE A 182 -12.32 -22.31 -10.89
CA ILE A 182 -12.04 -21.37 -9.79
C ILE A 182 -10.53 -21.18 -9.67
N ALA A 183 -10.09 -19.93 -9.44
CA ALA A 183 -8.72 -19.59 -9.13
C ALA A 183 -8.62 -18.89 -7.78
N TRP A 184 -7.65 -19.30 -6.97
CA TRP A 184 -7.31 -18.64 -5.71
C TRP A 184 -5.95 -17.97 -5.84
N PHE A 185 -5.75 -16.87 -5.12
CA PHE A 185 -4.44 -16.23 -5.01
C PHE A 185 -3.51 -17.07 -4.12
N ASP A 186 -2.26 -17.27 -4.52
CA ASP A 186 -1.27 -18.05 -3.76
C ASP A 186 -0.65 -17.23 -2.63
N ASP A 187 -1.42 -17.02 -1.57
CA ASP A 187 -0.96 -16.29 -0.39
C ASP A 187 -1.59 -16.85 0.90
N LEU A 188 -0.89 -16.69 2.03
CA LEU A 188 -1.35 -17.11 3.36
C LEU A 188 -2.66 -16.43 3.80
N ASN A 189 -2.99 -15.27 3.23
CA ASN A 189 -4.26 -14.57 3.46
C ASN A 189 -5.49 -15.40 3.06
N GLN A 190 -5.29 -16.53 2.35
CA GLN A 190 -6.36 -17.51 2.13
C GLN A 190 -6.94 -18.04 3.47
N LEU A 191 -6.12 -18.17 4.51
CA LEU A 191 -6.59 -18.53 5.86
C LEU A 191 -7.34 -17.36 6.54
N VAL A 192 -6.97 -16.12 6.21
CA VAL A 192 -7.61 -14.92 6.78
C VAL A 192 -9.04 -14.77 6.27
N TRP A 193 -9.24 -14.77 4.93
CA TRP A 193 -10.60 -14.63 4.40
C TRP A 193 -11.47 -15.88 4.67
N ALA A 194 -10.87 -17.07 4.75
CA ALA A 194 -11.57 -18.27 5.24
C ALA A 194 -12.09 -18.06 6.67
N GLY A 195 -11.31 -17.41 7.53
CA GLY A 195 -11.72 -17.04 8.88
C GLY A 195 -12.89 -16.03 8.89
N TYR A 196 -12.87 -15.01 8.02
CA TYR A 196 -14.02 -14.11 7.84
C TYR A 196 -15.25 -14.86 7.35
N TYR A 197 -15.11 -15.71 6.36
CA TYR A 197 -16.21 -16.54 5.88
C TYR A 197 -16.79 -17.45 6.97
N LEU A 198 -15.96 -17.98 7.88
CA LEU A 198 -16.38 -18.78 9.03
C LEU A 198 -16.92 -17.95 10.20
N GLY A 199 -16.93 -16.64 10.09
CA GLY A 199 -17.46 -15.71 11.11
C GLY A 199 -16.54 -15.51 12.32
N PHE A 200 -15.22 -15.70 12.18
CA PHE A 200 -14.29 -15.47 13.28
C PHE A 200 -14.09 -13.98 13.56
N LYS A 201 -13.91 -13.62 14.83
CA LYS A 201 -13.74 -12.22 15.25
C LYS A 201 -12.36 -11.64 14.94
N LYS A 202 -11.32 -12.50 14.89
CA LYS A 202 -9.91 -12.10 14.71
C LYS A 202 -9.22 -12.94 13.62
N PRO A 203 -9.63 -12.84 12.34
CA PRO A 203 -9.09 -13.72 11.29
C PRO A 203 -7.58 -13.57 11.03
N TYR A 204 -7.00 -12.41 11.34
CA TYR A 204 -5.53 -12.21 11.29
C TYR A 204 -4.78 -12.81 12.49
N ASP A 205 -5.50 -13.14 13.57
CA ASP A 205 -4.93 -13.73 14.79
C ASP A 205 -5.85 -14.85 15.31
N GLN A 206 -6.10 -15.83 14.46
CA GLN A 206 -6.94 -16.98 14.74
C GLN A 206 -6.30 -17.86 15.83
N SER A 207 -7.09 -18.41 16.74
CA SER A 207 -6.66 -19.48 17.65
C SER A 207 -6.28 -20.74 16.87
N ASP A 208 -5.59 -21.69 17.49
CA ASP A 208 -5.21 -22.95 16.83
C ASP A 208 -6.43 -23.74 16.34
N ALA A 209 -7.51 -23.74 17.13
CA ALA A 209 -8.77 -24.38 16.75
C ALA A 209 -9.43 -23.69 15.53
N GLU A 210 -9.42 -22.34 15.48
CA GLU A 210 -9.93 -21.58 14.34
C GLU A 210 -9.07 -21.80 13.10
N LEU A 211 -7.73 -21.76 13.23
CA LEU A 211 -6.79 -22.08 12.13
C LEU A 211 -7.03 -23.48 11.56
N LYS A 212 -7.24 -24.46 12.43
CA LYS A 212 -7.58 -25.82 11.99
C LYS A 212 -8.89 -25.85 11.19
N ARG A 213 -9.91 -25.10 11.61
CA ARG A 213 -11.19 -25.01 10.87
C ARG A 213 -11.00 -24.32 9.52
N SER A 214 -10.27 -23.19 9.46
CA SER A 214 -9.94 -22.51 8.20
C SER A 214 -9.17 -23.43 7.25
N GLN A 215 -8.15 -24.12 7.75
CA GLN A 215 -7.35 -25.07 6.97
C GLN A 215 -8.21 -26.23 6.43
N ASN A 216 -9.04 -26.82 7.27
CA ASN A 216 -9.91 -27.95 6.87
C ASN A 216 -10.92 -27.51 5.78
N LEU A 217 -11.49 -26.30 5.90
CA LEU A 217 -12.34 -25.73 4.87
C LEU A 217 -11.59 -25.66 3.53
N LEU A 218 -10.42 -25.02 3.53
CA LEU A 218 -9.62 -24.85 2.31
C LEU A 218 -9.20 -26.19 1.72
N LYS A 219 -8.74 -27.15 2.52
CA LYS A 219 -8.41 -28.53 2.08
C LYS A 219 -9.59 -29.25 1.45
N SER A 220 -10.79 -29.11 2.03
CA SER A 220 -12.01 -29.76 1.50
C SER A 220 -12.45 -29.18 0.15
N LYS A 221 -12.10 -27.91 -0.13
CA LYS A 221 -12.52 -27.16 -1.32
C LYS A 221 -11.43 -27.03 -2.38
N LYS A 222 -10.18 -27.37 -2.09
CA LYS A 222 -9.08 -27.26 -3.05
C LYS A 222 -9.32 -27.99 -4.37
N LYS A 223 -10.04 -29.12 -4.35
CA LYS A 223 -10.43 -29.90 -5.54
C LYS A 223 -11.26 -29.12 -6.55
N LEU A 224 -11.81 -27.97 -6.16
CA LEU A 224 -12.57 -27.07 -7.02
C LEU A 224 -11.66 -26.13 -7.81
N VAL A 225 -10.45 -25.90 -7.28
CA VAL A 225 -9.51 -24.91 -7.79
C VAL A 225 -8.80 -25.42 -9.03
N ARG A 226 -8.79 -24.65 -10.09
CA ARG A 226 -8.04 -24.91 -11.34
C ARG A 226 -6.57 -24.55 -11.15
N THR A 227 -6.31 -23.43 -10.44
CA THR A 227 -4.97 -22.91 -10.21
C THR A 227 -4.90 -22.05 -8.95
N TRP A 228 -3.73 -22.04 -8.32
CA TRP A 228 -3.30 -21.02 -7.36
C TRP A 228 -2.38 -20.06 -8.12
N TRP A 229 -2.82 -18.83 -8.27
CA TRP A 229 -2.09 -17.87 -9.08
C TRP A 229 -1.22 -16.95 -8.21
N SER A 230 -0.03 -16.66 -8.69
CA SER A 230 0.92 -15.68 -8.15
C SER A 230 1.31 -14.64 -9.20
N SER A 231 0.97 -14.91 -10.47
CA SER A 231 1.12 -14.00 -11.60
C SER A 231 -0.27 -13.52 -12.03
N GLU A 232 -0.53 -12.23 -11.87
CA GLU A 232 -1.78 -11.59 -12.30
C GLU A 232 -2.02 -11.78 -13.80
N THR A 233 -0.95 -11.65 -14.61
CA THR A 233 -1.02 -11.85 -16.06
C THR A 233 -1.47 -13.29 -16.43
N ASP A 234 -0.96 -14.30 -15.75
CA ASP A 234 -1.33 -15.69 -16.01
C ASP A 234 -2.78 -15.95 -15.62
N MET A 235 -3.21 -15.44 -14.47
CA MET A 235 -4.62 -15.52 -14.05
C MET A 235 -5.53 -14.84 -15.05
N GLN A 236 -5.20 -13.63 -15.51
CA GLN A 236 -5.96 -12.89 -16.51
C GLN A 236 -6.04 -13.63 -17.85
N ASN A 237 -4.97 -14.31 -18.26
CA ASN A 237 -4.97 -15.12 -19.49
C ASN A 237 -5.90 -16.34 -19.37
N LEU A 238 -5.84 -17.08 -18.25
CA LEU A 238 -6.75 -18.20 -17.98
C LEU A 238 -8.21 -17.76 -17.88
N PHE A 239 -8.45 -16.57 -17.35
CA PHE A 239 -9.78 -16.00 -17.28
C PHE A 239 -10.31 -15.57 -18.68
N ALA A 240 -9.44 -14.97 -19.47
CA ALA A 240 -9.77 -14.52 -20.84
C ALA A 240 -10.01 -15.71 -21.77
N SER A 241 -9.24 -16.79 -21.68
CA SER A 241 -9.43 -18.03 -22.45
C SER A 241 -10.71 -18.80 -22.05
N GLY A 242 -11.23 -18.55 -20.84
CA GLY A 242 -12.36 -19.28 -20.27
C GLY A 242 -11.99 -20.57 -19.54
N ASP A 243 -10.72 -20.79 -19.26
CA ASP A 243 -10.25 -21.89 -18.39
C ASP A 243 -10.70 -21.72 -16.95
N ILE A 244 -10.79 -20.47 -16.48
CA ILE A 244 -11.39 -20.11 -15.19
C ILE A 244 -12.54 -19.13 -15.42
N TRP A 245 -13.51 -19.16 -14.51
CA TRP A 245 -14.71 -18.31 -14.56
C TRP A 245 -14.90 -17.49 -13.29
N ILE A 246 -14.22 -17.86 -12.21
CA ILE A 246 -14.29 -17.26 -10.89
C ILE A 246 -12.86 -17.14 -10.36
N ALA A 247 -12.49 -15.97 -9.87
CA ALA A 247 -11.19 -15.74 -9.26
C ALA A 247 -11.30 -14.87 -8.00
N TYR A 248 -10.51 -15.19 -6.98
CA TYR A 248 -10.05 -14.17 -6.05
C TYR A 248 -9.21 -13.20 -6.85
N ALA A 249 -9.50 -11.91 -6.80
CA ALA A 249 -8.97 -10.95 -7.76
C ALA A 249 -8.89 -9.53 -7.20
N TRP A 250 -8.15 -8.70 -7.89
CA TRP A 250 -8.04 -7.27 -7.64
C TRP A 250 -8.91 -6.45 -8.60
N PRO A 251 -9.20 -5.16 -8.30
CA PRO A 251 -9.95 -4.30 -9.20
C PRO A 251 -9.33 -4.17 -10.60
N ALA A 252 -7.99 -4.21 -10.72
CA ALA A 252 -7.29 -4.16 -12.01
C ALA A 252 -7.68 -5.32 -12.94
N ASP A 253 -7.97 -6.48 -12.38
CA ASP A 253 -8.41 -7.64 -13.17
C ASP A 253 -9.77 -7.40 -13.82
N TRP A 254 -10.70 -6.75 -13.08
CA TRP A 254 -11.98 -6.36 -13.67
C TRP A 254 -11.78 -5.37 -14.81
N VAL A 255 -10.93 -4.35 -14.64
CA VAL A 255 -10.60 -3.37 -15.68
C VAL A 255 -10.02 -4.08 -16.91
N ALA A 256 -9.05 -4.96 -16.72
CA ALA A 256 -8.42 -5.71 -17.80
C ALA A 256 -9.42 -6.60 -18.55
N MET A 257 -10.32 -7.29 -17.85
CA MET A 257 -11.33 -8.14 -18.49
C MET A 257 -12.41 -7.32 -19.20
N LYS A 258 -12.79 -6.16 -18.66
CA LYS A 258 -13.69 -5.22 -19.36
C LYS A 258 -13.07 -4.67 -20.63
N ALA A 259 -11.78 -4.33 -20.62
CA ALA A 259 -11.05 -3.91 -21.82
C ALA A 259 -11.05 -5.00 -22.92
N LYS A 260 -11.00 -6.28 -22.53
CA LYS A 260 -11.15 -7.45 -23.43
C LYS A 260 -12.62 -7.73 -23.80
N LYS A 261 -13.57 -6.86 -23.45
CA LYS A 261 -15.01 -6.97 -23.72
C LYS A 261 -15.68 -8.22 -23.13
N LEU A 262 -15.12 -8.78 -22.05
CA LEU A 262 -15.73 -9.90 -21.36
C LEU A 262 -16.90 -9.43 -20.48
N LYS A 263 -17.91 -10.31 -20.35
CA LYS A 263 -19.04 -10.10 -19.45
C LYS A 263 -18.63 -10.48 -18.05
N VAL A 264 -18.19 -9.52 -17.25
CA VAL A 264 -17.67 -9.73 -15.90
C VAL A 264 -18.34 -8.83 -14.87
N ALA A 265 -18.40 -9.32 -13.64
CA ALA A 265 -18.73 -8.54 -12.45
C ALA A 265 -17.64 -8.72 -11.38
N TYR A 266 -17.49 -7.70 -10.55
CA TYR A 266 -16.63 -7.70 -9.37
C TYR A 266 -17.53 -7.66 -8.13
N MET A 267 -17.55 -8.76 -7.38
CA MET A 267 -18.48 -8.96 -6.29
C MET A 267 -17.81 -8.72 -4.94
N TYR A 268 -18.40 -7.84 -4.14
CA TYR A 268 -18.02 -7.63 -2.75
C TYR A 268 -18.79 -8.62 -1.86
N PRO A 269 -18.09 -9.53 -1.17
CA PRO A 269 -18.74 -10.50 -0.30
C PRO A 269 -19.43 -9.82 0.90
N LYS A 270 -20.57 -10.35 1.30
CA LYS A 270 -21.32 -9.85 2.48
C LYS A 270 -20.56 -10.01 3.80
N GLU A 271 -19.62 -10.93 3.85
CA GLU A 271 -18.72 -11.14 4.98
C GLU A 271 -17.61 -10.07 5.07
N GLY A 272 -17.57 -9.16 4.12
CA GLY A 272 -16.55 -8.13 3.96
C GLY A 272 -15.44 -8.52 2.97
N ALA A 273 -15.05 -7.56 2.14
CA ALA A 273 -13.87 -7.68 1.27
C ALA A 273 -12.60 -7.40 2.08
N LEU A 274 -11.46 -7.93 1.67
CA LEU A 274 -10.18 -7.49 2.22
C LEU A 274 -9.76 -6.19 1.55
N SER A 275 -9.40 -5.17 2.33
CA SER A 275 -8.96 -3.89 1.79
C SER A 275 -7.51 -3.61 2.12
N TRP A 276 -6.81 -2.97 1.22
CA TRP A 276 -5.43 -2.56 1.40
C TRP A 276 -5.28 -1.07 1.09
N VAL A 277 -4.28 -0.46 1.71
CA VAL A 277 -3.84 0.92 1.44
C VAL A 277 -2.32 0.88 1.29
N GLY A 278 -1.83 1.25 0.12
CA GLY A 278 -0.41 1.36 -0.16
C GLY A 278 0.19 2.60 0.52
N MET A 279 1.35 2.45 1.15
CA MET A 279 2.03 3.50 1.90
C MET A 279 3.46 3.70 1.41
N LEU A 280 3.80 4.87 0.87
CA LEU A 280 5.21 5.17 0.62
C LEU A 280 5.94 5.42 1.93
N MET A 281 7.04 4.72 2.16
CA MET A 281 7.93 4.90 3.31
C MET A 281 9.33 5.34 2.87
N LEU A 282 9.95 6.23 3.65
CA LEU A 282 11.24 6.85 3.35
C LEU A 282 12.39 6.01 3.91
N GLY A 283 13.34 5.61 3.07
CA GLY A 283 14.55 4.90 3.47
C GLY A 283 15.44 5.75 4.40
N LYS A 284 15.92 5.12 5.48
CA LYS A 284 16.77 5.80 6.47
C LYS A 284 18.14 6.16 5.86
N GLY A 285 18.52 7.43 6.03
CA GLY A 285 19.80 7.91 5.54
C GLY A 285 19.92 7.93 4.01
N THR A 286 18.79 7.98 3.30
CA THR A 286 18.81 8.13 1.84
C THR A 286 19.70 9.32 1.41
N PRO A 287 20.58 9.15 0.42
CA PRO A 287 21.37 10.24 -0.12
C PRO A 287 20.54 11.16 -1.04
N ARG A 288 19.26 10.85 -1.26
CA ARG A 288 18.36 11.57 -2.16
C ARG A 288 17.04 11.98 -1.49
N PRO A 289 17.06 12.63 -0.30
CA PRO A 289 15.84 12.96 0.45
C PRO A 289 14.91 13.89 -0.32
N GLN A 290 15.45 14.85 -1.10
CA GLN A 290 14.63 15.78 -1.88
C GLN A 290 13.93 15.08 -3.06
N HIS A 291 14.67 14.19 -3.76
CA HIS A 291 14.09 13.36 -4.80
C HIS A 291 12.99 12.44 -4.24
N ALA A 292 13.22 11.81 -3.09
CA ALA A 292 12.22 10.95 -2.44
C ALA A 292 10.94 11.70 -2.08
N HIS A 293 11.06 12.88 -1.44
CA HIS A 293 9.90 13.71 -1.11
C HIS A 293 9.17 14.22 -2.36
N ALA A 294 9.91 14.60 -3.40
CA ALA A 294 9.30 15.03 -4.66
C ALA A 294 8.58 13.87 -5.38
N PHE A 295 9.12 12.66 -5.31
CA PHE A 295 8.48 11.45 -5.83
C PHE A 295 7.18 11.14 -5.07
N ALA A 296 7.22 11.13 -3.74
CA ALA A 296 6.03 10.96 -2.93
C ALA A 296 4.98 12.04 -3.21
N ASN A 297 5.40 13.32 -3.30
CA ASN A 297 4.48 14.40 -3.65
C ASN A 297 3.88 14.25 -5.06
N ALA A 298 4.64 13.74 -6.02
CA ALA A 298 4.13 13.48 -7.38
C ALA A 298 3.08 12.38 -7.39
N TRP A 299 3.35 11.27 -6.69
CA TRP A 299 2.38 10.21 -6.47
C TRP A 299 1.11 10.73 -5.81
N SER A 300 1.23 11.51 -4.75
CA SER A 300 0.11 12.12 -4.02
C SER A 300 -0.70 13.14 -4.85
N SER A 301 -0.39 13.36 -6.12
CA SER A 301 -1.11 14.34 -6.94
C SER A 301 -2.44 13.80 -7.48
N ALA A 302 -3.43 14.69 -7.64
CA ALA A 302 -4.70 14.35 -8.27
C ALA A 302 -4.52 13.79 -9.70
N LYS A 303 -3.49 14.24 -10.43
CA LYS A 303 -3.16 13.75 -11.78
C LYS A 303 -2.76 12.27 -11.74
N SER A 304 -1.88 11.89 -10.82
CA SER A 304 -1.44 10.50 -10.62
C SER A 304 -2.63 9.63 -10.18
N GLY A 305 -3.43 10.13 -9.22
CA GLY A 305 -4.63 9.45 -8.76
C GLY A 305 -5.64 9.22 -9.87
N SER A 306 -5.97 10.24 -10.65
CA SER A 306 -6.91 10.09 -11.77
C SER A 306 -6.42 9.07 -12.80
N TRP A 307 -5.12 9.03 -13.07
CA TRP A 307 -4.56 8.03 -13.97
C TRP A 307 -4.70 6.61 -13.39
N LEU A 308 -4.37 6.43 -12.11
CA LEU A 308 -4.48 5.15 -11.40
C LEU A 308 -5.92 4.62 -11.40
N GLU A 309 -6.87 5.47 -11.01
CA GLU A 309 -8.29 5.12 -10.98
C GLU A 309 -8.80 4.65 -12.34
N ASN A 310 -8.38 5.31 -13.42
CA ASN A 310 -8.83 4.99 -14.77
C ASN A 310 -8.16 3.76 -15.39
N ASN A 311 -6.93 3.45 -15.01
CA ASN A 311 -6.17 2.38 -15.66
C ASN A 311 -6.09 1.10 -14.82
N TYR A 312 -6.10 1.24 -13.48
CA TYR A 312 -6.03 0.09 -12.57
C TYR A 312 -7.34 -0.14 -11.79
N GLY A 313 -8.26 0.84 -11.81
CA GLY A 313 -9.47 0.72 -11.02
C GLY A 313 -9.21 0.73 -9.51
N TYR A 314 -8.02 1.10 -9.08
CA TYR A 314 -7.70 1.33 -7.69
C TYR A 314 -8.15 2.72 -7.26
N GLY A 315 -8.63 2.86 -6.04
CA GLY A 315 -8.88 4.17 -5.47
C GLY A 315 -7.57 4.87 -5.14
N HIS A 316 -7.59 6.19 -5.11
CA HIS A 316 -6.44 7.00 -4.71
C HIS A 316 -6.76 7.82 -3.47
N SER A 317 -5.74 8.05 -2.63
CA SER A 317 -5.90 8.81 -1.39
C SER A 317 -6.17 10.30 -1.62
N ASN A 318 -5.78 10.87 -2.79
CA ASN A 318 -6.06 12.26 -3.12
C ASN A 318 -7.55 12.46 -3.43
N THR A 319 -8.21 13.29 -2.64
CA THR A 319 -9.67 13.52 -2.74
C THR A 319 -10.09 14.32 -4.00
N HIS A 320 -9.13 14.87 -4.73
CA HIS A 320 -9.34 15.55 -6.01
C HIS A 320 -9.02 14.64 -7.23
N ALA A 321 -8.69 13.38 -7.02
CA ALA A 321 -8.59 12.42 -8.10
C ALA A 321 -9.99 12.13 -8.67
N HIS A 322 -10.10 11.98 -9.98
CA HIS A 322 -11.37 11.80 -10.66
C HIS A 322 -11.30 10.66 -11.68
N PRO A 323 -12.00 9.54 -11.45
CA PRO A 323 -12.18 8.51 -12.46
C PRO A 323 -13.06 9.04 -13.60
N ALA A 324 -12.71 8.72 -14.84
CA ALA A 324 -13.45 9.16 -16.03
C ALA A 324 -14.78 8.43 -16.21
N SER A 325 -14.88 7.20 -15.70
CA SER A 325 -16.02 6.31 -15.93
C SER A 325 -16.88 6.12 -14.69
N GLN A 326 -18.18 6.41 -14.80
CA GLN A 326 -19.16 6.12 -13.74
C GLN A 326 -19.33 4.61 -13.53
N ASP A 327 -19.07 3.77 -14.53
CA ASP A 327 -19.08 2.31 -14.38
C ASP A 327 -17.94 1.84 -13.48
N LEU A 328 -16.73 2.41 -13.64
CA LEU A 328 -15.61 2.17 -12.71
C LEU A 328 -15.97 2.57 -11.27
N VAL A 329 -16.54 3.79 -11.12
CA VAL A 329 -16.94 4.30 -9.79
C VAL A 329 -17.91 3.33 -9.09
N ARG A 330 -18.95 2.89 -9.81
CA ARG A 330 -19.97 1.98 -9.25
C ARG A 330 -19.42 0.58 -9.01
N ALA A 331 -18.75 0.00 -10.00
CA ALA A 331 -18.27 -1.38 -9.93
C ALA A 331 -17.19 -1.56 -8.86
N LEU A 332 -16.33 -0.57 -8.67
CA LEU A 332 -15.14 -0.64 -7.83
C LEU A 332 -15.22 0.28 -6.59
N LYS A 333 -16.37 0.91 -6.35
CA LYS A 333 -16.64 1.78 -5.17
C LYS A 333 -15.61 2.90 -4.95
N LEU A 334 -15.04 3.44 -6.02
CA LEU A 334 -13.88 4.34 -5.97
C LEU A 334 -14.12 5.67 -5.25
N LYS A 335 -15.37 6.10 -5.06
CA LYS A 335 -15.72 7.35 -4.36
C LYS A 335 -16.36 7.14 -3.00
N ASP A 336 -16.32 5.93 -2.49
CA ASP A 336 -16.83 5.61 -1.17
C ASP A 336 -15.70 5.24 -0.21
N PRO A 337 -15.02 6.24 0.42
CA PRO A 337 -14.02 5.95 1.46
C PRO A 337 -14.61 5.24 2.67
N GLY A 338 -15.95 5.34 2.90
CA GLY A 338 -16.66 4.58 3.91
C GLY A 338 -16.71 3.10 3.58
N ALA A 339 -16.54 2.73 2.30
CA ALA A 339 -16.37 1.33 1.89
C ALA A 339 -15.10 0.70 2.47
N LEU A 340 -14.10 1.49 2.91
CA LEU A 340 -12.90 1.02 3.61
C LEU A 340 -13.13 0.74 5.10
N SER A 341 -14.35 0.95 5.62
CA SER A 341 -14.66 0.74 7.03
C SER A 341 -15.48 -0.53 7.26
N GLU A 342 -15.24 -1.17 8.40
CA GLU A 342 -16.07 -2.30 8.83
C GLU A 342 -17.56 -1.88 9.00
N PRO A 343 -18.51 -2.77 8.73
CA PRO A 343 -18.34 -4.21 8.44
C PRO A 343 -18.15 -4.55 6.95
N HIS A 344 -18.09 -3.56 6.06
CA HIS A 344 -18.08 -3.78 4.60
C HIS A 344 -16.72 -4.25 4.09
N THR A 345 -15.65 -3.87 4.78
CA THR A 345 -14.27 -4.24 4.45
C THR A 345 -13.45 -4.48 5.70
N HIS A 346 -12.40 -5.26 5.53
CA HIS A 346 -11.43 -5.59 6.55
C HIS A 346 -10.07 -5.13 6.07
N ILE A 347 -9.54 -4.07 6.68
CA ILE A 347 -8.23 -3.52 6.34
C ILE A 347 -7.17 -4.58 6.59
N ASP A 348 -6.29 -4.79 5.61
CA ASP A 348 -5.17 -5.71 5.74
C ASP A 348 -4.28 -5.34 6.93
N ARG A 349 -3.96 -6.35 7.73
CA ARG A 349 -3.19 -6.23 8.96
C ARG A 349 -2.09 -7.27 8.97
N ARG A 350 -1.02 -6.94 9.64
CA ARG A 350 0.03 -7.91 9.91
C ARG A 350 -0.55 -9.15 10.62
N VAL A 351 -0.23 -10.32 10.10
CA VAL A 351 -0.52 -11.61 10.76
C VAL A 351 0.56 -11.87 11.82
N PRO A 352 0.26 -11.84 13.13
CA PRO A 352 1.28 -12.02 14.18
C PRO A 352 2.02 -13.36 14.06
N ARG A 353 1.30 -14.44 13.73
CA ARG A 353 1.83 -15.80 13.57
C ARG A 353 2.09 -16.16 12.10
N ARG A 354 2.67 -15.21 11.33
CA ARG A 354 2.85 -15.34 9.87
C ARG A 354 3.49 -16.67 9.44
N ALA A 355 4.55 -17.12 10.11
CA ALA A 355 5.23 -18.37 9.77
C ALA A 355 4.30 -19.60 9.91
N LEU A 356 3.42 -19.59 10.91
CA LEU A 356 2.42 -20.65 11.09
C LEU A 356 1.37 -20.62 9.97
N TYR A 357 0.83 -19.45 9.64
CA TYR A 357 -0.14 -19.31 8.54
C TYR A 357 0.48 -19.73 7.21
N ALA A 358 1.71 -19.32 6.91
CA ALA A 358 2.41 -19.70 5.69
C ALA A 358 2.57 -21.22 5.61
N ARG A 359 3.03 -21.88 6.69
CA ARG A 359 3.15 -23.35 6.75
C ARG A 359 1.81 -24.05 6.52
N LEU A 360 0.74 -23.57 7.20
CA LEU A 360 -0.59 -24.17 7.06
C LEU A 360 -1.15 -23.99 5.64
N TRP A 361 -0.83 -22.87 4.98
CA TRP A 361 -1.18 -22.66 3.57
C TRP A 361 -0.44 -23.65 2.65
N GLU A 362 0.87 -23.86 2.84
CA GLU A 362 1.61 -24.88 2.09
C GLU A 362 1.03 -26.29 2.30
N GLU A 363 0.62 -26.63 3.52
CA GLU A 363 -0.06 -27.90 3.81
C GLU A 363 -1.44 -28.00 3.11
N VAL A 364 -2.15 -26.90 2.88
CA VAL A 364 -3.38 -26.89 2.06
C VAL A 364 -3.05 -27.22 0.62
N LYS A 365 -2.00 -26.64 0.07
CA LYS A 365 -1.59 -26.92 -1.32
C LYS A 365 -1.10 -28.34 -1.52
N ALA A 366 -0.38 -28.88 -0.56
CA ALA A 366 0.21 -30.21 -0.62
C ALA A 366 -0.77 -31.38 -0.35
N SER A 367 -1.97 -31.12 0.22
CA SER A 367 -2.93 -32.17 0.66
C SER A 367 -3.70 -32.85 -0.46
#